data_9d87473795f53e3903b9c2ebaa90ebe5
#
_entry.id   9d87473795f53e3903b9c2ebaa90ebe5
#
_cell.length_a   1.000
_cell.length_b   1.000
_cell.length_c   1.000
_cell.angle_alpha   90.00
_cell.angle_beta   90.00
_cell.angle_gamma   90.00
#
_symmetry.space_group_name_H-M   'P 1'
#
loop_
_entity.id
_entity.type
_entity.pdbx_description
1 polymer ?
#
loop_
_entity_poly.entity_id
_entity_poly.type
_entity_poly.pdbx_seq_one_letter_code
_entity_poly.pdbx_strand_id
1 'polypeptide(L)'
;VSDTDNWPRCVQLAWQFHDEMGVCIEHEDYLITPDGFNIPYDAEKIHGISTELAQDKGLPLHEILEKFKHVLSKSKFVVGQNVGFDLNIMACEFYRENITSKLLELPVLDTCTEKTALLCRLPGGRGGKFKLPTLTELYQHLFGKAFKDAHNATADVEATTRCFLELVRRREFTQEQLDVQPDYFRQFSEANPSEILPLGLKHVNLKRASSKINELLQKAEPNDVIENSEYNFELEEANFAHLHNHSQFSVLQSTISVKELVAATAKHNMNAVALTDHANMMGAFHFVKEVKAHNRLINEINTKNKEEGKDVSGHKIKPIVGCEFFVCEDHTNKSLKDYGYQMVLLAKNKNGYQNLVKMASIAYTDGFYYVPRIDKSVIEQYKEDIIVLSGNLYGEISSKILNIGEKQAEEAVIWWQRQFGDDFYLEMMQHNQEDERRVNQTLKVFSQKFQVKLIATNNNYYCEKEDANAHDILLCVKDGEKQATPIGRGRGYRYGLPNQEYYFKSSEDMKFLFKDIPEAIINIQEIIDKVEEFELARDVLLPEFKIPSEFKHEEDDHDGGKRGENDYLRYLT
;
A
#
# COMPACT_ATOMS: atom_id res chain seq x y z
N VAL A 1 -17.01 -0.63 -22.15
CA VAL A 1 -16.36 -0.81 -20.84
C VAL A 1 -16.64 -2.24 -20.41
N SER A 2 -15.63 -3.13 -20.44
CA SER A 2 -15.82 -4.57 -20.24
C SER A 2 -15.80 -5.00 -18.78
N ASP A 3 -15.44 -4.09 -17.85
CA ASP A 3 -15.32 -4.38 -16.42
C ASP A 3 -15.53 -3.07 -15.64
N THR A 4 -16.79 -2.83 -15.24
CA THR A 4 -17.18 -1.60 -14.54
C THR A 4 -16.63 -1.52 -13.12
N ASP A 5 -16.34 -2.66 -12.48
CA ASP A 5 -15.91 -2.72 -11.09
C ASP A 5 -14.46 -2.24 -10.91
N ASN A 6 -13.65 -2.34 -11.96
CA ASN A 6 -12.25 -1.88 -11.96
C ASN A 6 -12.07 -0.38 -12.30
N TRP A 7 -13.14 0.35 -12.59
CA TRP A 7 -13.04 1.78 -12.86
C TRP A 7 -13.20 2.61 -11.58
N PRO A 8 -12.40 3.68 -11.42
CA PRO A 8 -12.53 4.59 -10.28
C PRO A 8 -13.94 5.15 -10.13
N ARG A 9 -14.29 5.54 -8.90
CA ARG A 9 -15.55 6.24 -8.60
C ARG A 9 -15.37 7.74 -8.83
N CYS A 10 -16.42 8.39 -9.32
CA CYS A 10 -16.46 9.84 -9.45
C CYS A 10 -16.74 10.48 -8.08
N VAL A 11 -15.90 11.45 -7.67
CA VAL A 11 -16.04 12.15 -6.37
C VAL A 11 -16.34 13.65 -6.52
N GLN A 12 -16.11 14.19 -7.72
CA GLN A 12 -16.50 15.54 -8.10
C GLN A 12 -16.85 15.55 -9.58
N LEU A 13 -17.94 16.19 -9.96
CA LEU A 13 -18.34 16.40 -11.35
C LEU A 13 -18.61 17.87 -11.59
N ALA A 14 -17.88 18.46 -12.56
CA ALA A 14 -18.11 19.82 -13.01
C ALA A 14 -18.29 19.84 -14.53
N TRP A 15 -19.14 20.75 -15.01
CA TRP A 15 -19.33 20.97 -16.44
C TRP A 15 -19.67 22.44 -16.74
N GLN A 16 -19.47 22.82 -18.00
CA GLN A 16 -19.95 24.06 -18.56
C GLN A 16 -20.71 23.75 -19.86
N PHE A 17 -21.82 24.39 -20.06
CA PHE A 17 -22.63 24.33 -21.28
C PHE A 17 -22.62 25.67 -21.97
N HIS A 18 -22.23 25.69 -23.23
CA HIS A 18 -22.03 26.91 -24.04
C HIS A 18 -22.88 26.87 -25.31
N ASP A 19 -23.25 28.03 -25.78
CA ASP A 19 -23.82 28.17 -27.12
C ASP A 19 -22.76 28.09 -28.23
N GLU A 20 -23.18 28.18 -29.47
CA GLU A 20 -22.31 28.08 -30.64
C GLU A 20 -21.29 29.23 -30.74
N MET A 21 -21.55 30.38 -30.10
CA MET A 21 -20.64 31.53 -30.08
C MET A 21 -19.71 31.54 -28.86
N GLY A 22 -19.79 30.51 -28.02
CA GLY A 22 -18.92 30.34 -26.83
C GLY A 22 -19.44 31.09 -25.61
N VAL A 23 -20.69 31.53 -25.58
CA VAL A 23 -21.30 32.13 -24.38
C VAL A 23 -21.74 31.04 -23.43
N CYS A 24 -21.29 31.12 -22.17
CA CYS A 24 -21.69 30.17 -21.14
C CYS A 24 -23.18 30.32 -20.79
N ILE A 25 -23.96 29.27 -21.01
CA ILE A 25 -25.39 29.19 -20.69
C ILE A 25 -25.59 28.65 -19.27
N GLU A 26 -24.80 27.64 -18.91
CA GLU A 26 -24.89 26.93 -17.62
C GLU A 26 -23.51 26.45 -17.18
N HIS A 27 -23.24 26.51 -15.89
CA HIS A 27 -22.08 25.89 -15.29
C HIS A 27 -22.46 25.29 -13.94
N GLU A 28 -21.93 24.12 -13.64
CA GLU A 28 -22.23 23.39 -12.41
C GLU A 28 -20.96 22.72 -11.88
N ASP A 29 -20.91 22.56 -10.56
CA ASP A 29 -19.83 21.87 -9.82
C ASP A 29 -20.42 21.21 -8.59
N TYR A 30 -20.28 19.90 -8.49
CA TYR A 30 -20.84 19.09 -7.41
C TYR A 30 -19.79 18.16 -6.83
N LEU A 31 -19.66 18.16 -5.51
CA LEU A 31 -19.08 17.04 -4.77
C LEU A 31 -20.11 15.92 -4.72
N ILE A 32 -19.63 14.69 -4.80
CA ILE A 32 -20.45 13.47 -4.80
C ILE A 32 -20.29 12.78 -3.46
N THR A 33 -21.39 12.49 -2.79
CA THR A 33 -21.37 11.70 -1.54
C THR A 33 -20.92 10.28 -1.84
N PRO A 34 -19.84 9.77 -1.22
CA PRO A 34 -19.43 8.39 -1.37
C PRO A 34 -20.49 7.43 -0.81
N ASP A 35 -20.88 6.44 -1.60
CA ASP A 35 -21.78 5.37 -1.18
C ASP A 35 -21.08 4.02 -1.27
N GLY A 36 -20.86 3.39 -0.11
CA GLY A 36 -20.22 2.09 0.03
C GLY A 36 -18.71 2.07 -0.22
N PHE A 37 -18.03 3.24 -0.29
CA PHE A 37 -16.58 3.34 -0.43
C PHE A 37 -16.03 4.57 0.28
N ASN A 38 -14.73 4.56 0.61
CA ASN A 38 -14.00 5.75 1.03
C ASN A 38 -13.19 6.31 -0.14
N ILE A 39 -13.00 7.64 -0.16
CA ILE A 39 -12.10 8.27 -1.13
C ILE A 39 -10.67 7.84 -0.78
N PRO A 40 -9.93 7.20 -1.72
CA PRO A 40 -8.57 6.78 -1.45
C PRO A 40 -7.69 7.97 -1.04
N TYR A 41 -6.93 7.80 0.03
CA TYR A 41 -6.12 8.89 0.59
C TYR A 41 -5.10 9.46 -0.42
N ASP A 42 -4.53 8.62 -1.28
CA ASP A 42 -3.65 9.10 -2.35
C ASP A 42 -4.39 9.99 -3.38
N ALA A 43 -5.67 9.73 -3.63
CA ALA A 43 -6.50 10.57 -4.47
C ALA A 43 -6.83 11.90 -3.75
N GLU A 44 -7.17 11.84 -2.46
CA GLU A 44 -7.38 13.03 -1.61
C GLU A 44 -6.17 13.97 -1.64
N LYS A 45 -4.94 13.45 -1.54
CA LYS A 45 -3.71 14.26 -1.64
C LYS A 45 -3.61 15.05 -2.96
N ILE A 46 -4.15 14.50 -4.05
CA ILE A 46 -4.11 15.12 -5.38
C ILE A 46 -5.19 16.19 -5.50
N HIS A 47 -6.46 15.84 -5.36
CA HIS A 47 -7.59 16.73 -5.60
C HIS A 47 -8.11 17.46 -4.35
N GLY A 48 -7.71 17.02 -3.14
CA GLY A 48 -8.04 17.68 -1.87
C GLY A 48 -9.44 17.41 -1.34
N ILE A 49 -10.13 16.38 -1.84
CA ILE A 49 -11.47 15.99 -1.38
C ILE A 49 -11.31 14.81 -0.44
N SER A 50 -11.54 15.00 0.87
CA SER A 50 -11.59 13.91 1.84
C SER A 50 -12.96 13.22 1.82
N THR A 51 -13.03 12.01 2.35
CA THR A 51 -14.30 11.27 2.50
C THR A 51 -15.28 12.08 3.34
N GLU A 52 -14.82 12.66 4.44
CA GLU A 52 -15.61 13.45 5.38
C GLU A 52 -16.15 14.73 4.73
N LEU A 53 -15.33 15.42 3.92
CA LEU A 53 -15.79 16.58 3.15
C LEU A 53 -16.88 16.18 2.13
N ALA A 54 -16.68 15.08 1.43
CA ALA A 54 -17.61 14.60 0.44
C ALA A 54 -18.92 14.09 1.07
N GLN A 55 -18.88 13.53 2.28
CA GLN A 55 -20.07 13.16 3.07
C GLN A 55 -20.83 14.37 3.59
N ASP A 56 -20.13 15.44 4.05
CA ASP A 56 -20.75 16.64 4.61
C ASP A 56 -21.35 17.57 3.52
N LYS A 57 -20.69 17.67 2.36
CA LYS A 57 -21.04 18.64 1.30
C LYS A 57 -21.51 18.03 -0.01
N GLY A 58 -21.33 16.72 -0.18
CA GLY A 58 -21.69 16.03 -1.42
C GLY A 58 -23.19 15.86 -1.59
N LEU A 59 -23.59 15.68 -2.83
CA LEU A 59 -24.93 15.26 -3.20
C LEU A 59 -24.92 13.81 -3.69
N PRO A 60 -26.07 13.10 -3.61
CA PRO A 60 -26.20 11.76 -4.17
C PRO A 60 -25.84 11.74 -5.66
N LEU A 61 -25.05 10.75 -6.07
CA LEU A 61 -24.60 10.59 -7.47
C LEU A 61 -25.77 10.58 -8.46
N HIS A 62 -26.85 9.89 -8.14
CA HIS A 62 -28.05 9.78 -8.99
C HIS A 62 -28.63 11.14 -9.37
N GLU A 63 -28.75 12.06 -8.41
CA GLU A 63 -29.28 13.41 -8.65
C GLU A 63 -28.40 14.22 -9.60
N ILE A 64 -27.08 14.10 -9.43
CA ILE A 64 -26.10 14.81 -10.25
C ILE A 64 -26.12 14.26 -11.69
N LEU A 65 -26.18 12.93 -11.84
CA LEU A 65 -26.23 12.28 -13.15
C LEU A 65 -27.50 12.62 -13.93
N GLU A 66 -28.66 12.75 -13.29
CA GLU A 66 -29.90 13.16 -13.96
C GLU A 66 -29.80 14.62 -14.46
N LYS A 67 -29.18 15.53 -13.71
CA LYS A 67 -28.89 16.90 -14.17
C LYS A 67 -27.93 16.90 -15.35
N PHE A 68 -26.84 16.16 -15.26
CA PHE A 68 -25.84 16.06 -16.33
C PHE A 68 -26.44 15.46 -17.62
N LYS A 69 -27.25 14.40 -17.50
CA LYS A 69 -28.00 13.79 -18.59
C LYS A 69 -28.91 14.80 -19.30
N HIS A 70 -29.55 15.72 -18.56
CA HIS A 70 -30.39 16.76 -19.13
C HIS A 70 -29.56 17.70 -20.03
N VAL A 71 -28.36 18.09 -19.59
CA VAL A 71 -27.46 18.93 -20.39
C VAL A 71 -26.94 18.15 -21.61
N LEU A 72 -26.53 16.88 -21.43
CA LEU A 72 -26.09 16.03 -22.53
C LEU A 72 -27.18 15.89 -23.64
N SER A 73 -28.47 15.87 -23.25
CA SER A 73 -29.57 15.75 -24.21
C SER A 73 -29.70 16.96 -25.16
N LYS A 74 -29.17 18.13 -24.75
CA LYS A 74 -29.16 19.38 -25.49
C LYS A 74 -27.82 19.65 -26.19
N SER A 75 -26.77 18.88 -25.84
CA SER A 75 -25.41 19.09 -26.34
C SER A 75 -25.27 18.52 -27.75
N LYS A 76 -24.45 19.17 -28.58
CA LYS A 76 -24.06 18.71 -29.91
C LYS A 76 -22.82 17.81 -29.86
N PHE A 77 -21.87 18.09 -28.96
CA PHE A 77 -20.66 17.32 -28.72
C PHE A 77 -20.16 17.54 -27.28
N VAL A 78 -19.26 16.66 -26.86
CA VAL A 78 -18.56 16.78 -25.58
C VAL A 78 -17.12 17.25 -25.83
N VAL A 79 -16.66 18.20 -25.02
CA VAL A 79 -15.29 18.73 -25.08
C VAL A 79 -14.53 18.35 -23.83
N GLY A 80 -13.26 17.97 -23.98
CA GLY A 80 -12.37 17.72 -22.84
C GLY A 80 -10.90 17.79 -23.22
N GLN A 81 -10.04 17.57 -22.24
CA GLN A 81 -8.59 17.48 -22.39
C GLN A 81 -8.14 16.07 -21.99
N ASN A 82 -7.72 15.24 -22.95
CA ASN A 82 -7.44 13.81 -22.73
C ASN A 82 -8.69 13.09 -22.17
N VAL A 83 -9.84 13.41 -22.71
CA VAL A 83 -11.18 13.18 -22.16
C VAL A 83 -11.59 11.70 -22.13
N GLY A 84 -10.85 10.80 -22.77
CA GLY A 84 -11.20 9.37 -22.84
C GLY A 84 -11.31 8.71 -21.46
N PHE A 85 -10.49 9.12 -20.49
CA PHE A 85 -10.57 8.63 -19.12
C PHE A 85 -11.85 9.10 -18.42
N ASP A 86 -12.17 10.38 -18.52
CA ASP A 86 -13.36 11.00 -17.91
C ASP A 86 -14.65 10.40 -18.49
N LEU A 87 -14.71 10.20 -19.81
CA LEU A 87 -15.84 9.56 -20.47
C LEU A 87 -16.08 8.13 -19.96
N ASN A 88 -15.00 7.36 -19.77
CA ASN A 88 -15.13 6.00 -19.26
C ASN A 88 -15.60 5.97 -17.80
N ILE A 89 -15.07 6.84 -16.94
CA ILE A 89 -15.57 6.97 -15.56
C ILE A 89 -17.05 7.30 -15.57
N MET A 90 -17.45 8.33 -16.30
CA MET A 90 -18.85 8.77 -16.34
C MET A 90 -19.77 7.70 -16.94
N ALA A 91 -19.33 6.97 -17.97
CA ALA A 91 -20.10 5.86 -18.52
C ALA A 91 -20.30 4.73 -17.49
N CYS A 92 -19.27 4.43 -16.67
CA CYS A 92 -19.39 3.47 -15.57
C CYS A 92 -20.36 3.95 -14.50
N GLU A 93 -20.32 5.24 -14.11
CA GLU A 93 -21.25 5.78 -13.12
C GLU A 93 -22.70 5.77 -13.63
N PHE A 94 -22.95 6.13 -14.89
CA PHE A 94 -24.27 6.00 -15.51
C PHE A 94 -24.76 4.55 -15.52
N TYR A 95 -23.86 3.60 -15.82
CA TYR A 95 -24.18 2.17 -15.78
C TYR A 95 -24.52 1.69 -14.37
N ARG A 96 -23.73 2.06 -13.36
CA ARG A 96 -23.95 1.69 -11.95
C ARG A 96 -25.30 2.18 -11.42
N GLU A 97 -25.70 3.40 -11.83
CA GLU A 97 -26.98 4.02 -11.45
C GLU A 97 -28.17 3.58 -12.32
N ASN A 98 -27.95 2.70 -13.31
CA ASN A 98 -28.95 2.27 -14.30
C ASN A 98 -29.59 3.45 -15.06
N ILE A 99 -28.85 4.51 -15.34
CA ILE A 99 -29.29 5.68 -16.07
C ILE A 99 -28.84 5.60 -17.53
N THR A 100 -29.77 5.61 -18.47
CA THR A 100 -29.46 5.72 -19.90
C THR A 100 -29.13 7.17 -20.26
N SER A 101 -27.98 7.40 -20.91
CA SER A 101 -27.54 8.73 -21.36
C SER A 101 -27.01 8.69 -22.79
N LYS A 102 -26.94 9.87 -23.44
CA LYS A 102 -26.32 10.02 -24.77
C LYS A 102 -24.82 10.26 -24.73
N LEU A 103 -24.16 10.10 -23.55
CA LEU A 103 -22.76 10.47 -23.37
C LEU A 103 -21.82 9.82 -24.40
N LEU A 104 -21.97 8.53 -24.67
CA LEU A 104 -21.16 7.78 -25.62
C LEU A 104 -21.63 7.89 -27.09
N GLU A 105 -22.79 8.50 -27.32
CA GLU A 105 -23.35 8.73 -28.67
C GLU A 105 -22.92 10.08 -29.24
N LEU A 106 -22.57 11.04 -28.36
CA LEU A 106 -22.15 12.37 -28.76
C LEU A 106 -20.74 12.36 -29.35
N PRO A 107 -20.48 13.12 -30.42
CA PRO A 107 -19.14 13.38 -30.91
C PRO A 107 -18.27 14.00 -29.83
N VAL A 108 -16.98 13.63 -29.80
CA VAL A 108 -16.00 14.06 -28.80
C VAL A 108 -14.95 14.93 -29.46
N LEU A 109 -14.71 16.12 -28.91
CA LEU A 109 -13.66 17.04 -29.33
C LEU A 109 -12.60 17.12 -28.20
N ASP A 110 -11.48 16.49 -28.42
CA ASP A 110 -10.37 16.50 -27.47
C ASP A 110 -9.37 17.62 -27.79
N THR A 111 -8.96 18.36 -26.78
CA THR A 111 -7.92 19.39 -26.90
C THR A 111 -6.51 18.82 -26.77
N CYS A 112 -6.36 17.54 -26.36
CA CYS A 112 -5.11 16.81 -26.27
C CYS A 112 -4.85 15.95 -27.52
N THR A 113 -4.37 16.57 -28.59
CA THR A 113 -4.20 15.93 -29.90
C THR A 113 -2.78 16.08 -30.44
N GLU A 114 -2.44 15.33 -31.51
CA GLU A 114 -1.18 15.54 -32.23
C GLU A 114 -1.08 16.97 -32.80
N LYS A 115 -2.21 17.59 -33.15
CA LYS A 115 -2.25 18.96 -33.66
C LYS A 115 -1.83 19.97 -32.59
N THR A 116 -2.36 19.83 -31.37
CA THR A 116 -1.95 20.68 -30.23
C THR A 116 -0.54 20.37 -29.74
N ALA A 117 -0.05 19.13 -29.91
CA ALA A 117 1.35 18.79 -29.70
C ALA A 117 2.30 19.52 -30.67
N LEU A 118 1.92 19.60 -31.95
CA LEU A 118 2.65 20.37 -32.97
C LEU A 118 2.61 21.89 -32.67
N LEU A 119 1.49 22.39 -32.15
CA LEU A 119 1.35 23.78 -31.74
C LEU A 119 2.29 24.11 -30.56
N CYS A 120 2.28 23.30 -29.51
CA CYS A 120 3.08 23.51 -28.29
C CYS A 120 4.57 23.16 -28.45
N ARG A 121 4.93 22.27 -29.36
CA ARG A 121 6.32 21.80 -29.65
C ARG A 121 7.11 21.33 -28.41
N LEU A 122 6.45 20.67 -27.49
CA LEU A 122 7.08 20.16 -26.27
C LEU A 122 7.99 18.95 -26.57
N PRO A 123 9.22 18.90 -26.02
CA PRO A 123 10.11 17.74 -26.21
C PRO A 123 9.62 16.52 -25.42
N GLY A 124 10.06 15.31 -25.81
CA GLY A 124 9.81 14.08 -25.06
C GLY A 124 8.70 13.17 -25.61
N GLY A 125 8.19 13.41 -26.81
CA GLY A 125 7.29 12.49 -27.50
C GLY A 125 8.01 11.22 -27.99
N ARG A 126 7.27 10.11 -28.13
CA ARG A 126 7.80 8.85 -28.66
C ARG A 126 8.03 8.92 -30.17
N GLY A 127 9.08 8.26 -30.66
CA GLY A 127 9.34 8.14 -32.13
C GLY A 127 9.66 9.46 -32.83
N GLY A 128 10.28 10.45 -32.14
CA GLY A 128 10.66 11.73 -32.72
C GLY A 128 9.50 12.73 -32.85
N LYS A 129 8.31 12.40 -32.36
CA LYS A 129 7.15 13.31 -32.29
C LYS A 129 7.26 14.26 -31.09
N PHE A 130 6.47 15.34 -31.09
CA PHE A 130 6.30 16.18 -29.92
C PHE A 130 5.43 15.47 -28.85
N LYS A 131 5.67 15.81 -27.59
CA LYS A 131 4.86 15.34 -26.47
C LYS A 131 3.45 15.95 -26.55
N LEU A 132 2.40 15.14 -26.30
CA LEU A 132 1.05 15.63 -26.09
C LEU A 132 1.02 16.58 -24.88
N PRO A 133 0.44 17.79 -25.00
CA PRO A 133 0.44 18.77 -23.92
C PRO A 133 -0.52 18.37 -22.79
N THR A 134 -0.13 18.59 -21.56
CA THR A 134 -1.06 18.66 -20.43
C THR A 134 -1.94 19.90 -20.55
N LEU A 135 -3.05 19.95 -19.82
CA LEU A 135 -3.92 21.14 -19.79
C LEU A 135 -3.14 22.42 -19.42
N THR A 136 -2.31 22.34 -18.40
CA THR A 136 -1.46 23.47 -17.95
C THR A 136 -0.49 23.93 -19.02
N GLU A 137 0.15 23.00 -19.73
CA GLU A 137 1.10 23.31 -20.81
C GLU A 137 0.38 23.93 -22.01
N LEU A 138 -0.79 23.41 -22.39
CA LEU A 138 -1.61 23.98 -23.46
C LEU A 138 -2.10 25.38 -23.09
N TYR A 139 -2.63 25.55 -21.88
CA TYR A 139 -3.11 26.83 -21.38
C TYR A 139 -1.98 27.87 -21.35
N GLN A 140 -0.81 27.51 -20.85
CA GLN A 140 0.35 28.40 -20.84
C GLN A 140 0.82 28.79 -22.24
N HIS A 141 0.77 27.84 -23.18
CA HIS A 141 1.12 28.13 -24.58
C HIS A 141 0.12 29.11 -25.22
N LEU A 142 -1.17 28.94 -24.98
CA LEU A 142 -2.22 29.78 -25.60
C LEU A 142 -2.30 31.19 -24.98
N PHE A 143 -2.08 31.32 -23.68
CA PHE A 143 -2.36 32.53 -22.91
C PHE A 143 -1.12 33.16 -22.22
N GLY A 144 0.07 32.58 -22.38
CA GLY A 144 1.32 33.11 -21.83
C GLY A 144 1.46 33.03 -20.28
N LYS A 145 0.50 32.42 -19.59
CA LYS A 145 0.47 32.26 -18.12
C LYS A 145 -0.16 30.93 -17.73
N ALA A 146 0.27 30.38 -16.60
CA ALA A 146 -0.39 29.20 -16.01
C ALA A 146 -1.72 29.58 -15.37
N PHE A 147 -2.68 28.64 -15.31
CA PHE A 147 -3.88 28.80 -14.49
C PHE A 147 -3.63 28.28 -13.07
N LYS A 148 -4.43 28.73 -12.13
CA LYS A 148 -4.35 28.36 -10.72
C LYS A 148 -5.27 27.18 -10.42
N ASP A 149 -5.00 26.50 -9.32
CA ASP A 149 -5.84 25.44 -8.75
C ASP A 149 -6.08 24.24 -9.69
N ALA A 150 -5.06 23.84 -10.47
CA ALA A 150 -5.07 22.59 -11.24
C ALA A 150 -5.41 21.40 -10.31
N HIS A 151 -6.16 20.42 -10.84
CA HIS A 151 -6.77 19.28 -10.12
C HIS A 151 -8.01 19.63 -9.30
N ASN A 152 -8.58 20.81 -9.48
CA ASN A 152 -9.94 21.13 -9.08
C ASN A 152 -10.84 21.06 -10.32
N ALA A 153 -11.92 20.26 -10.29
CA ALA A 153 -12.74 20.00 -11.48
C ALA A 153 -13.28 21.30 -12.11
N THR A 154 -13.71 22.28 -11.31
CA THR A 154 -14.20 23.58 -11.81
C THR A 154 -13.11 24.36 -12.53
N ALA A 155 -11.88 24.40 -11.96
CA ALA A 155 -10.75 25.10 -12.56
C ALA A 155 -10.29 24.42 -13.85
N ASP A 156 -10.27 23.09 -13.87
CA ASP A 156 -9.88 22.30 -15.03
C ASP A 156 -10.92 22.42 -16.17
N VAL A 157 -12.22 22.43 -15.86
CA VAL A 157 -13.30 22.68 -16.83
C VAL A 157 -13.21 24.08 -17.39
N GLU A 158 -13.02 25.11 -16.57
CA GLU A 158 -12.86 26.51 -17.04
C GLU A 158 -11.62 26.64 -17.93
N ALA A 159 -10.49 26.07 -17.55
CA ALA A 159 -9.26 26.09 -18.34
C ALA A 159 -9.43 25.34 -19.66
N THR A 160 -10.06 24.15 -19.65
CA THR A 160 -10.34 23.35 -20.85
C THR A 160 -11.24 24.08 -21.82
N THR A 161 -12.36 24.65 -21.34
CA THR A 161 -13.29 25.43 -22.14
C THR A 161 -12.59 26.61 -22.76
N ARG A 162 -11.82 27.36 -22.00
CA ARG A 162 -11.07 28.51 -22.49
C ARG A 162 -10.07 28.12 -23.57
N CYS A 163 -9.31 27.00 -23.37
CA CYS A 163 -8.40 26.45 -24.37
C CYS A 163 -9.16 26.07 -25.66
N PHE A 164 -10.27 25.34 -25.52
CA PHE A 164 -11.09 24.92 -26.67
C PHE A 164 -11.60 26.11 -27.50
N LEU A 165 -12.24 27.08 -26.87
CA LEU A 165 -12.78 28.26 -27.55
C LEU A 165 -11.67 29.10 -28.20
N GLU A 166 -10.49 29.22 -27.58
CA GLU A 166 -9.34 29.89 -28.18
C GLU A 166 -8.79 29.13 -29.39
N LEU A 167 -8.76 27.79 -29.35
CA LEU A 167 -8.39 26.95 -30.50
C LEU A 167 -9.40 27.08 -31.63
N VAL A 168 -10.71 27.20 -31.35
CA VAL A 168 -11.74 27.51 -32.35
C VAL A 168 -11.49 28.88 -32.96
N ARG A 169 -11.22 29.92 -32.14
CA ARG A 169 -10.90 31.28 -32.58
C ARG A 169 -9.67 31.33 -33.50
N ARG A 170 -8.65 30.51 -33.19
CA ARG A 170 -7.43 30.36 -34.01
C ARG A 170 -7.59 29.43 -35.22
N ARG A 171 -8.81 28.90 -35.44
CA ARG A 171 -9.14 27.96 -36.54
C ARG A 171 -8.33 26.66 -36.50
N GLU A 172 -8.03 26.17 -35.28
CA GLU A 172 -7.35 24.90 -35.09
C GLU A 172 -8.29 23.69 -35.21
N PHE A 173 -9.60 23.89 -35.24
CA PHE A 173 -10.60 22.90 -35.60
C PHE A 173 -11.13 23.19 -37.02
N THR A 174 -11.55 22.13 -37.73
CA THR A 174 -12.14 22.24 -39.06
C THR A 174 -13.68 22.45 -38.98
N GLN A 175 -14.28 22.89 -40.06
CA GLN A 175 -15.75 23.00 -40.18
C GLN A 175 -16.43 21.64 -39.97
N GLU A 176 -15.85 20.59 -40.52
CA GLU A 176 -16.35 19.23 -40.39
C GLU A 176 -16.29 18.73 -38.93
N GLN A 177 -15.18 19.01 -38.21
CA GLN A 177 -15.05 18.62 -36.81
C GLN A 177 -16.08 19.31 -35.92
N LEU A 178 -16.38 20.59 -36.18
CA LEU A 178 -17.35 21.36 -35.43
C LEU A 178 -18.78 21.17 -35.96
N ASP A 179 -18.95 20.51 -37.10
CA ASP A 179 -20.24 20.37 -37.83
C ASP A 179 -20.94 21.71 -37.98
N VAL A 180 -20.26 22.70 -38.59
CA VAL A 180 -20.70 24.08 -38.71
C VAL A 180 -20.72 24.57 -40.16
N GLN A 181 -21.51 25.61 -40.43
CA GLN A 181 -21.61 26.22 -41.74
C GLN A 181 -20.35 27.03 -42.10
N PRO A 182 -20.07 27.28 -43.42
CA PRO A 182 -18.85 27.95 -43.87
C PRO A 182 -18.58 29.32 -43.28
N ASP A 183 -19.61 30.08 -42.90
CA ASP A 183 -19.49 31.42 -42.33
C ASP A 183 -19.32 31.44 -40.79
N TYR A 184 -19.39 30.31 -40.14
CA TYR A 184 -19.29 30.18 -38.69
C TYR A 184 -18.02 30.83 -38.11
N PHE A 185 -16.85 30.56 -38.68
CA PHE A 185 -15.60 31.13 -38.15
C PHE A 185 -15.53 32.64 -38.26
N ARG A 186 -16.23 33.24 -39.24
CA ARG A 186 -16.37 34.70 -39.34
C ARG A 186 -17.26 35.21 -38.21
N GLN A 187 -18.42 34.62 -38.02
CA GLN A 187 -19.36 34.99 -36.96
C GLN A 187 -18.73 34.80 -35.58
N PHE A 188 -18.03 33.67 -35.34
CA PHE A 188 -17.34 33.38 -34.08
C PHE A 188 -16.23 34.42 -33.81
N SER A 189 -15.47 34.83 -34.84
CA SER A 189 -14.41 35.84 -34.69
C SER A 189 -14.99 37.24 -34.44
N GLU A 190 -16.14 37.57 -35.02
CA GLU A 190 -16.87 38.83 -34.77
C GLU A 190 -17.42 38.88 -33.33
N ALA A 191 -17.92 37.74 -32.82
CA ALA A 191 -18.38 37.60 -31.43
C ALA A 191 -17.22 37.58 -30.42
N ASN A 192 -16.05 37.05 -30.83
CA ASN A 192 -14.85 36.90 -29.98
C ASN A 192 -13.64 37.61 -30.64
N PRO A 193 -13.62 38.95 -30.69
CA PRO A 193 -12.59 39.71 -31.41
C PRO A 193 -11.21 39.69 -30.74
N SER A 194 -11.13 39.32 -29.45
CA SER A 194 -9.91 39.23 -28.65
C SER A 194 -9.70 37.82 -28.08
N GLU A 195 -8.62 37.64 -27.38
CA GLU A 195 -8.34 36.41 -26.61
C GLU A 195 -9.54 36.04 -25.69
N ILE A 196 -9.92 34.78 -25.68
CA ILE A 196 -11.00 34.26 -24.82
C ILE A 196 -10.69 34.54 -23.35
N LEU A 197 -11.57 35.23 -22.67
CA LEU A 197 -11.43 35.56 -21.26
C LEU A 197 -11.97 34.42 -20.38
N PRO A 198 -11.38 34.18 -19.18
CA PRO A 198 -11.94 33.24 -18.21
C PRO A 198 -13.28 33.78 -17.67
N LEU A 199 -14.19 32.89 -17.30
CA LEU A 199 -15.45 33.26 -16.63
C LEU A 199 -15.18 33.83 -15.23
N GLY A 200 -14.05 33.48 -14.62
CA GLY A 200 -13.65 33.94 -13.29
C GLY A 200 -14.46 33.28 -12.18
N LEU A 201 -14.78 32.02 -12.35
CA LEU A 201 -15.51 31.23 -11.36
C LEU A 201 -14.75 31.19 -10.03
N LYS A 202 -15.47 31.27 -8.92
CA LYS A 202 -14.88 31.13 -7.59
C LYS A 202 -14.71 29.64 -7.27
N HIS A 203 -13.47 29.25 -7.03
CA HIS A 203 -13.13 27.88 -6.64
C HIS A 203 -13.05 27.77 -5.13
N VAL A 204 -13.55 26.67 -4.58
CA VAL A 204 -13.33 26.30 -3.17
C VAL A 204 -11.98 25.61 -3.06
N ASN A 205 -11.14 26.06 -2.12
CA ASN A 205 -9.91 25.33 -1.81
C ASN A 205 -10.27 24.06 -1.04
N LEU A 206 -10.39 22.95 -1.76
CA LEU A 206 -10.85 21.67 -1.24
C LEU A 206 -9.91 21.10 -0.16
N LYS A 207 -8.58 21.26 -0.33
CA LYS A 207 -7.61 20.84 0.69
C LYS A 207 -7.83 21.54 2.02
N ARG A 208 -8.06 22.86 1.98
CA ARG A 208 -8.35 23.64 3.18
C ARG A 208 -9.71 23.30 3.78
N ALA A 209 -10.70 23.00 2.95
CA ALA A 209 -12.03 22.59 3.40
C ALA A 209 -11.97 21.23 4.10
N SER A 210 -11.27 20.24 3.52
CA SER A 210 -11.04 18.92 4.11
C SER A 210 -10.29 19.02 5.46
N SER A 211 -9.17 19.77 5.49
CA SER A 211 -8.42 19.97 6.74
C SER A 211 -9.27 20.57 7.85
N LYS A 212 -10.14 21.53 7.52
CA LYS A 212 -11.01 22.17 8.50
C LYS A 212 -12.07 21.21 9.08
N ILE A 213 -12.63 20.34 8.23
CA ILE A 213 -13.60 19.32 8.69
C ILE A 213 -12.89 18.31 9.58
N ASN A 214 -11.72 17.81 9.16
CA ASN A 214 -10.93 16.87 9.95
C ASN A 214 -10.53 17.46 11.33
N GLU A 215 -10.13 18.74 11.39
CA GLU A 215 -9.87 19.43 12.66
C GLU A 215 -11.11 19.54 13.56
N LEU A 216 -12.29 19.73 12.98
CA LEU A 216 -13.55 19.80 13.75
C LEU A 216 -13.95 18.43 14.30
N LEU A 217 -13.76 17.36 13.51
CA LEU A 217 -14.03 16.00 13.94
C LEU A 217 -13.06 15.55 15.04
N GLN A 218 -11.77 15.86 14.93
CA GLN A 218 -10.77 15.58 15.97
C GLN A 218 -11.04 16.32 17.29
N LYS A 219 -11.65 17.52 17.26
CA LYS A 219 -12.05 18.26 18.47
C LYS A 219 -13.36 17.74 19.07
N ALA A 220 -14.15 17.00 18.33
CA ALA A 220 -15.41 16.42 18.82
C ALA A 220 -15.21 15.04 19.49
N GLU A 221 -14.06 14.40 19.33
CA GLU A 221 -13.73 13.21 20.10
C GLU A 221 -13.43 13.63 21.55
N PRO A 222 -14.06 13.01 22.56
CA PRO A 222 -13.71 13.27 23.95
C PRO A 222 -12.26 12.85 24.15
N ASN A 223 -11.41 13.80 24.51
CA ASN A 223 -10.09 13.55 25.08
C ASN A 223 -10.28 12.89 26.45
N ASP A 224 -10.67 11.64 26.51
CA ASP A 224 -10.46 10.81 27.68
C ASP A 224 -8.97 10.44 27.73
N VAL A 225 -8.14 11.43 28.01
CA VAL A 225 -6.81 11.21 28.58
C VAL A 225 -7.09 10.69 29.99
N ILE A 226 -7.22 9.39 30.10
CA ILE A 226 -7.11 8.72 31.39
C ILE A 226 -5.65 8.93 31.81
N GLU A 227 -5.41 9.94 32.67
CA GLU A 227 -4.18 10.00 33.46
C GLU A 227 -4.19 8.79 34.42
N ASN A 228 -3.85 7.61 33.90
CA ASN A 228 -3.69 6.41 34.71
C ASN A 228 -2.23 6.29 35.11
N SER A 229 -1.91 6.67 36.34
CA SER A 229 -0.59 6.49 36.94
C SER A 229 -0.15 5.01 36.96
N GLU A 230 -1.07 4.06 36.97
CA GLU A 230 -0.82 2.62 36.89
C GLU A 230 -0.29 2.18 35.51
N TYR A 231 -0.88 2.67 34.42
CA TYR A 231 -0.41 2.37 33.06
C TYR A 231 1.00 2.90 32.78
N ASN A 232 1.39 4.04 33.35
CA ASN A 232 2.75 4.55 33.18
C ASN A 232 3.79 3.64 33.83
N PHE A 233 3.51 3.06 34.98
CA PHE A 233 4.41 2.12 35.64
C PHE A 233 4.49 0.78 34.88
N GLU A 234 3.38 0.22 34.41
CA GLU A 234 3.37 -1.01 33.61
C GLU A 234 4.13 -0.83 32.29
N LEU A 235 4.05 0.32 31.65
CA LEU A 235 4.80 0.63 30.43
C LEU A 235 6.31 0.72 30.69
N GLU A 236 6.74 1.32 31.81
CA GLU A 236 8.16 1.39 32.16
C GLU A 236 8.78 0.01 32.38
N GLU A 237 8.06 -0.90 33.05
CA GLU A 237 8.51 -2.26 33.34
C GLU A 237 8.28 -3.23 32.16
N ALA A 238 7.48 -2.86 31.14
CA ALA A 238 7.15 -3.72 30.02
C ALA A 238 8.39 -4.10 29.22
N ASN A 239 8.50 -5.37 28.87
CA ASN A 239 9.49 -5.84 27.89
C ASN A 239 9.02 -5.48 26.48
N PHE A 240 9.92 -4.89 25.70
CA PHE A 240 9.70 -4.66 24.29
C PHE A 240 10.57 -5.58 23.44
N ALA A 241 10.04 -6.07 22.33
CA ALA A 241 10.76 -6.80 21.31
C ALA A 241 10.28 -6.37 19.93
N HIS A 242 11.19 -6.20 19.00
CA HIS A 242 10.83 -5.98 17.60
C HIS A 242 10.30 -7.27 16.97
N LEU A 243 9.03 -7.26 16.56
CA LEU A 243 8.35 -8.40 15.95
C LEU A 243 8.28 -8.35 14.43
N HIS A 244 8.73 -7.23 13.81
CA HIS A 244 8.70 -7.02 12.37
C HIS A 244 10.05 -6.47 11.89
N ASN A 245 10.93 -7.37 11.44
CA ASN A 245 12.29 -7.04 11.02
C ASN A 245 12.66 -7.76 9.73
N HIS A 246 13.37 -7.04 8.86
CA HIS A 246 13.90 -7.57 7.61
C HIS A 246 15.42 -7.66 7.68
N SER A 247 15.96 -8.79 7.22
CA SER A 247 17.40 -8.97 7.12
C SER A 247 17.87 -8.90 5.65
N GLN A 248 19.17 -9.12 5.45
CA GLN A 248 19.80 -9.27 4.13
C GLN A 248 19.13 -10.34 3.23
N PHE A 249 18.32 -11.23 3.81
CA PHE A 249 17.54 -12.21 3.08
C PHE A 249 16.22 -11.66 2.51
N SER A 250 15.80 -10.47 2.92
CA SER A 250 14.91 -9.60 2.15
C SER A 250 15.76 -8.91 1.07
N VAL A 251 16.15 -9.70 0.04
CA VAL A 251 17.19 -9.38 -0.93
C VAL A 251 16.94 -8.03 -1.61
N LEU A 252 17.95 -7.15 -1.59
CA LEU A 252 17.90 -5.78 -2.09
C LEU A 252 16.83 -4.89 -1.43
N GLN A 253 16.35 -5.26 -0.23
CA GLN A 253 15.31 -4.51 0.48
C GLN A 253 15.69 -4.18 1.93
N SER A 254 16.68 -4.86 2.52
CA SER A 254 17.22 -4.57 3.85
C SER A 254 18.75 -4.64 3.86
N THR A 255 19.36 -3.79 4.68
CA THR A 255 20.80 -3.77 4.91
C THR A 255 21.20 -4.52 6.18
N ILE A 256 20.26 -4.97 7.01
CA ILE A 256 20.53 -5.66 8.27
C ILE A 256 21.07 -7.06 8.01
N SER A 257 22.29 -7.36 8.42
CA SER A 257 22.71 -8.75 8.52
C SER A 257 22.09 -9.43 9.74
N VAL A 258 21.89 -10.75 9.67
CA VAL A 258 21.38 -11.53 10.82
C VAL A 258 22.22 -11.31 12.07
N LYS A 259 23.54 -11.18 11.91
CA LYS A 259 24.46 -10.94 13.03
C LYS A 259 24.25 -9.55 13.65
N GLU A 260 24.06 -8.53 12.84
CA GLU A 260 23.76 -7.16 13.30
C GLU A 260 22.42 -7.09 13.99
N LEU A 261 21.38 -7.81 13.49
CA LEU A 261 20.08 -7.90 14.15
C LEU A 261 20.20 -8.42 15.60
N VAL A 262 20.93 -9.52 15.79
CA VAL A 262 21.15 -10.09 17.12
C VAL A 262 22.00 -9.17 18.01
N ALA A 263 23.03 -8.54 17.45
CA ALA A 263 23.86 -7.58 18.17
C ALA A 263 23.08 -6.33 18.60
N ALA A 264 22.22 -5.77 17.73
CA ALA A 264 21.35 -4.64 18.04
C ALA A 264 20.34 -5.00 19.15
N THR A 265 19.75 -6.20 19.07
CA THR A 265 18.84 -6.73 20.11
C THR A 265 19.56 -6.78 21.48
N ALA A 266 20.77 -7.31 21.52
CA ALA A 266 21.59 -7.35 22.73
C ALA A 266 21.98 -5.96 23.23
N LYS A 267 22.39 -5.05 22.32
CA LYS A 267 22.75 -3.64 22.61
C LYS A 267 21.61 -2.90 23.31
N HIS A 268 20.37 -3.13 22.88
CA HIS A 268 19.18 -2.49 23.41
C HIS A 268 18.46 -3.28 24.51
N ASN A 269 19.14 -4.29 25.09
CA ASN A 269 18.66 -5.09 26.22
C ASN A 269 17.28 -5.75 25.98
N MET A 270 16.97 -6.15 24.75
CA MET A 270 15.72 -6.85 24.43
C MET A 270 15.86 -8.35 24.64
N ASN A 271 14.88 -8.97 25.27
CA ASN A 271 14.88 -10.40 25.62
C ASN A 271 14.34 -11.31 24.50
N ALA A 272 13.82 -10.72 23.41
CA ALA A 272 13.35 -11.44 22.23
C ALA A 272 13.49 -10.57 20.98
N VAL A 273 13.50 -11.19 19.81
CA VAL A 273 13.45 -10.52 18.51
C VAL A 273 12.89 -11.47 17.47
N ALA A 274 12.11 -10.95 16.52
CA ALA A 274 11.62 -11.72 15.38
C ALA A 274 12.48 -11.47 14.14
N LEU A 275 12.54 -12.45 13.24
CA LEU A 275 12.99 -12.31 11.86
C LEU A 275 11.80 -12.60 10.94
N THR A 276 11.44 -11.64 10.08
CA THR A 276 10.23 -11.69 9.24
C THR A 276 10.53 -11.24 7.81
N ASP A 277 11.50 -11.88 7.18
CA ASP A 277 11.91 -11.57 5.81
C ASP A 277 10.76 -11.72 4.80
N HIS A 278 10.80 -10.95 3.70
CA HIS A 278 9.79 -10.97 2.66
C HIS A 278 9.69 -12.33 1.97
N ALA A 279 8.58 -12.99 2.18
CA ALA A 279 8.12 -14.22 1.53
C ALA A 279 9.14 -15.37 1.49
N ASN A 280 10.15 -15.40 2.38
CA ASN A 280 11.11 -16.48 2.42
C ASN A 280 11.58 -16.78 3.84
N MET A 281 12.10 -18.00 4.04
CA MET A 281 12.61 -18.52 5.31
C MET A 281 14.14 -18.75 5.27
N MET A 282 14.86 -18.17 4.30
CA MET A 282 16.29 -18.43 4.07
C MET A 282 17.16 -17.98 5.25
N GLY A 283 16.78 -16.90 5.94
CA GLY A 283 17.48 -16.37 7.11
C GLY A 283 17.28 -17.18 8.39
N ALA A 284 16.20 -17.97 8.49
CA ALA A 284 15.75 -18.58 9.75
C ALA A 284 16.83 -19.42 10.45
N PHE A 285 17.51 -20.32 9.72
CA PHE A 285 18.56 -21.16 10.31
C PHE A 285 19.75 -20.32 10.81
N HIS A 286 20.18 -19.35 10.03
CA HIS A 286 21.28 -18.45 10.43
C HIS A 286 20.91 -17.63 11.66
N PHE A 287 19.67 -17.15 11.70
CA PHE A 287 19.15 -16.36 12.81
C PHE A 287 19.10 -17.16 14.12
N VAL A 288 18.46 -18.33 14.12
CA VAL A 288 18.40 -19.18 15.32
C VAL A 288 19.80 -19.62 15.77
N LYS A 289 20.70 -19.94 14.83
CA LYS A 289 22.11 -20.29 15.14
C LYS A 289 22.85 -19.13 15.82
N GLU A 290 22.70 -17.88 15.30
CA GLU A 290 23.38 -16.71 15.85
C GLU A 290 22.85 -16.35 17.24
N VAL A 291 21.50 -16.39 17.45
CA VAL A 291 20.91 -16.21 18.78
C VAL A 291 21.40 -17.24 19.77
N LYS A 292 21.50 -18.52 19.37
CA LYS A 292 22.04 -19.59 20.25
C LYS A 292 23.52 -19.39 20.58
N ALA A 293 24.31 -18.90 19.62
CA ALA A 293 25.72 -18.57 19.88
C ALA A 293 25.84 -17.44 20.90
N HIS A 294 25.01 -16.38 20.76
CA HIS A 294 24.92 -15.30 21.74
C HIS A 294 24.52 -15.84 23.13
N ASN A 295 23.45 -16.62 23.22
CA ASN A 295 22.94 -17.15 24.48
C ASN A 295 23.97 -18.07 25.18
N ARG A 296 24.77 -18.85 24.41
CA ARG A 296 25.87 -19.66 24.95
C ARG A 296 26.94 -18.76 25.55
N LEU A 297 27.36 -17.72 24.84
CA LEU A 297 28.36 -16.77 25.35
C LEU A 297 27.89 -16.08 26.64
N ILE A 298 26.64 -15.64 26.72
CA ILE A 298 26.05 -15.05 27.93
C ILE A 298 26.06 -16.06 29.09
N ASN A 299 25.72 -17.33 28.83
CA ASN A 299 25.79 -18.37 29.86
C ASN A 299 27.22 -18.58 30.37
N GLU A 300 28.23 -18.65 29.50
CA GLU A 300 29.65 -18.80 29.86
C GLU A 300 30.12 -17.61 30.70
N ILE A 301 29.82 -16.39 30.32
CA ILE A 301 30.15 -15.15 31.06
C ILE A 301 29.48 -15.17 32.43
N ASN A 302 28.19 -15.51 32.52
CA ASN A 302 27.44 -15.49 33.77
C ASN A 302 27.87 -16.61 34.71
N THR A 303 28.28 -17.78 34.19
CA THR A 303 28.86 -18.84 35.00
C THR A 303 30.17 -18.38 35.64
N LYS A 304 31.07 -17.78 34.83
CA LYS A 304 32.34 -17.24 35.33
C LYS A 304 32.13 -16.09 36.33
N ASN A 305 31.20 -15.17 36.06
CA ASN A 305 30.89 -14.08 36.99
C ASN A 305 30.38 -14.59 38.33
N LYS A 306 29.54 -15.63 38.33
CA LYS A 306 29.08 -16.28 39.58
C LYS A 306 30.22 -16.92 40.36
N GLU A 307 31.16 -17.60 39.67
CA GLU A 307 32.36 -18.18 40.29
C GLU A 307 33.27 -17.11 40.90
N GLU A 308 33.36 -15.94 40.29
CA GLU A 308 34.14 -14.78 40.74
C GLU A 308 33.39 -13.88 41.73
N GLY A 309 32.12 -14.18 42.09
CA GLY A 309 31.29 -13.38 43.00
C GLY A 309 30.84 -12.05 42.41
N LYS A 310 30.78 -11.94 41.06
CA LYS A 310 30.32 -10.77 40.33
C LYS A 310 28.85 -10.91 39.96
N ASP A 311 28.21 -9.77 39.68
CA ASP A 311 26.84 -9.73 39.20
C ASP A 311 26.70 -10.38 37.80
N VAL A 312 25.49 -10.90 37.52
CA VAL A 312 25.12 -11.46 36.23
C VAL A 312 25.05 -10.30 35.23
N SER A 313 25.67 -10.45 34.05
CA SER A 313 25.72 -9.44 33.02
C SER A 313 25.12 -9.96 31.71
N GLY A 314 24.32 -9.11 31.04
CA GLY A 314 23.63 -9.46 29.81
C GLY A 314 22.49 -10.47 30.03
N HIS A 315 21.67 -10.63 29.03
CA HIS A 315 20.51 -11.52 29.06
C HIS A 315 20.42 -12.37 27.78
N LYS A 316 19.67 -13.45 27.88
CA LYS A 316 19.39 -14.32 26.74
C LYS A 316 18.33 -13.67 25.85
N ILE A 317 18.43 -13.96 24.57
CA ILE A 317 17.49 -13.54 23.55
C ILE A 317 16.65 -14.76 23.11
N LYS A 318 15.33 -14.61 23.05
CA LYS A 318 14.43 -15.61 22.48
C LYS A 318 14.28 -15.33 20.97
N PRO A 319 14.63 -16.27 20.08
CA PRO A 319 14.42 -16.12 18.64
C PRO A 319 12.95 -16.40 18.30
N ILE A 320 12.31 -15.48 17.58
CA ILE A 320 10.98 -15.65 17.01
C ILE A 320 11.14 -15.72 15.49
N VAL A 321 10.76 -16.85 14.91
CA VAL A 321 10.88 -17.06 13.46
C VAL A 321 9.55 -16.75 12.79
N GLY A 322 9.58 -15.87 11.79
CA GLY A 322 8.41 -15.48 11.02
C GLY A 322 8.74 -15.24 9.56
N CYS A 323 7.74 -14.76 8.85
CA CYS A 323 7.83 -14.37 7.44
C CYS A 323 6.76 -13.32 7.14
N GLU A 324 7.08 -12.29 6.37
CA GLU A 324 6.10 -11.36 5.81
C GLU A 324 5.67 -11.87 4.43
N PHE A 325 4.42 -12.31 4.31
CA PHE A 325 3.87 -12.86 3.08
C PHE A 325 3.08 -11.82 2.28
N PHE A 326 3.06 -11.99 0.96
CA PHE A 326 2.17 -11.29 0.05
C PHE A 326 0.89 -12.12 -0.16
N VAL A 327 -0.20 -11.71 0.47
CA VAL A 327 -1.49 -12.42 0.46
C VAL A 327 -2.40 -11.81 -0.58
N CYS A 328 -2.57 -12.47 -1.72
CA CYS A 328 -3.40 -12.03 -2.85
C CYS A 328 -4.79 -12.70 -2.83
N GLU A 329 -5.63 -12.34 -3.79
CA GLU A 329 -6.96 -12.93 -3.91
C GLU A 329 -6.89 -14.39 -4.38
N ASP A 330 -6.09 -14.66 -5.42
CA ASP A 330 -5.85 -16.00 -5.99
C ASP A 330 -4.38 -16.10 -6.44
N HIS A 331 -3.57 -16.87 -5.71
CA HIS A 331 -2.14 -17.01 -5.99
C HIS A 331 -1.86 -17.74 -7.32
N THR A 332 -2.80 -18.51 -7.83
CA THR A 332 -2.66 -19.24 -9.10
C THR A 332 -2.98 -18.38 -10.31
N ASN A 333 -3.75 -17.30 -10.13
CA ASN A 333 -4.11 -16.38 -11.20
C ASN A 333 -2.95 -15.48 -11.59
N LYS A 334 -2.45 -15.62 -12.82
CA LYS A 334 -1.36 -14.83 -13.43
C LYS A 334 -1.86 -13.89 -14.52
N SER A 335 -3.17 -13.73 -14.69
CA SER A 335 -3.77 -12.82 -15.66
C SER A 335 -3.96 -11.39 -15.10
N LEU A 336 -4.14 -11.27 -13.79
CA LEU A 336 -4.29 -10.00 -13.08
C LEU A 336 -3.01 -9.66 -12.30
N LYS A 337 -2.62 -8.39 -12.35
CA LYS A 337 -1.47 -7.87 -11.61
C LYS A 337 -1.90 -7.56 -10.18
N ASP A 338 -1.94 -8.59 -9.35
CA ASP A 338 -2.20 -8.51 -7.92
C ASP A 338 -0.92 -8.82 -7.15
N TYR A 339 -0.38 -7.86 -6.43
CA TYR A 339 0.82 -8.05 -5.61
C TYR A 339 0.51 -8.62 -4.22
N GLY A 340 -0.78 -8.69 -3.84
CA GLY A 340 -1.22 -9.09 -2.51
C GLY A 340 -0.94 -8.04 -1.42
N TYR A 341 -1.46 -8.33 -0.23
CA TYR A 341 -1.27 -7.55 0.99
C TYR A 341 -0.12 -8.13 1.81
N GLN A 342 0.66 -7.28 2.47
CA GLN A 342 1.77 -7.69 3.32
C GLN A 342 1.25 -8.07 4.71
N MET A 343 1.37 -9.34 5.08
CA MET A 343 0.92 -9.88 6.36
C MET A 343 2.07 -10.61 7.04
N VAL A 344 2.29 -10.35 8.32
CA VAL A 344 3.37 -10.98 9.10
C VAL A 344 2.84 -12.20 9.83
N LEU A 345 3.48 -13.34 9.61
CA LEU A 345 3.15 -14.62 10.21
C LEU A 345 4.34 -15.10 11.05
N LEU A 346 4.13 -15.40 12.34
CA LEU A 346 5.14 -15.86 13.28
C LEU A 346 4.86 -17.31 13.69
N ALA A 347 5.88 -18.14 13.76
CA ALA A 347 5.78 -19.52 14.22
C ALA A 347 5.76 -19.59 15.75
N LYS A 348 4.76 -20.24 16.35
CA LYS A 348 4.72 -20.52 17.79
C LYS A 348 5.69 -21.61 18.20
N ASN A 349 5.94 -22.58 17.34
CA ASN A 349 6.79 -23.73 17.59
C ASN A 349 7.34 -24.33 16.28
N LYS A 350 7.95 -25.51 16.36
CA LYS A 350 8.55 -26.19 15.20
C LYS A 350 7.52 -26.55 14.12
N ASN A 351 6.29 -26.88 14.48
CA ASN A 351 5.22 -27.16 13.50
C ASN A 351 4.82 -25.89 12.75
N GLY A 352 4.63 -24.78 13.47
CA GLY A 352 4.41 -23.46 12.86
C GLY A 352 5.53 -23.08 11.89
N TYR A 353 6.79 -23.28 12.26
CA TYR A 353 7.94 -23.07 11.36
C TYR A 353 7.83 -23.93 10.08
N GLN A 354 7.48 -25.21 10.20
CA GLN A 354 7.30 -26.08 9.02
C GLN A 354 6.17 -25.59 8.13
N ASN A 355 5.08 -25.07 8.71
CA ASN A 355 3.97 -24.50 7.97
C ASN A 355 4.40 -23.23 7.22
N LEU A 356 5.17 -22.32 7.84
CA LEU A 356 5.75 -21.16 7.16
C LEU A 356 6.64 -21.56 5.98
N VAL A 357 7.48 -22.60 6.13
CA VAL A 357 8.35 -23.12 5.06
C VAL A 357 7.52 -23.64 3.88
N LYS A 358 6.40 -24.34 4.15
CA LYS A 358 5.50 -24.84 3.09
C LYS A 358 4.83 -23.66 2.37
N MET A 359 4.28 -22.70 3.10
CA MET A 359 3.68 -21.50 2.52
C MET A 359 4.69 -20.71 1.67
N ALA A 360 5.92 -20.51 2.15
CA ALA A 360 6.97 -19.87 1.39
C ALA A 360 7.31 -20.66 0.11
N SER A 361 7.36 -21.98 0.17
CA SER A 361 7.60 -22.81 -1.01
C SER A 361 6.50 -22.66 -2.05
N ILE A 362 5.23 -22.73 -1.65
CA ILE A 362 4.06 -22.52 -2.53
C ILE A 362 4.11 -21.13 -3.16
N ALA A 363 4.47 -20.09 -2.38
CA ALA A 363 4.58 -18.73 -2.90
C ALA A 363 5.55 -18.62 -4.09
N TYR A 364 6.66 -19.39 -4.06
CA TYR A 364 7.64 -19.38 -5.15
C TYR A 364 7.33 -20.35 -6.29
N THR A 365 6.82 -21.55 -5.99
CA THR A 365 6.57 -22.58 -7.02
C THR A 365 5.29 -22.31 -7.79
N ASP A 366 4.21 -21.98 -7.10
CA ASP A 366 2.87 -21.87 -7.67
C ASP A 366 2.39 -20.42 -7.77
N GLY A 367 2.68 -19.60 -6.74
CA GLY A 367 2.16 -18.26 -6.58
C GLY A 367 3.01 -17.14 -7.19
N PHE A 368 4.21 -17.43 -7.73
CA PHE A 368 5.10 -16.38 -8.22
C PHE A 368 4.52 -15.70 -9.48
N TYR A 369 4.21 -14.40 -9.30
CA TYR A 369 3.86 -13.50 -10.39
C TYR A 369 4.23 -12.07 -9.97
N TYR A 370 5.35 -11.54 -10.47
CA TYR A 370 6.07 -10.35 -10.02
C TYR A 370 6.66 -10.46 -8.61
N VAL A 371 5.89 -10.96 -7.65
CA VAL A 371 6.32 -11.27 -6.27
C VAL A 371 5.82 -12.66 -5.90
N PRO A 372 6.47 -13.36 -4.93
CA PRO A 372 5.99 -14.65 -4.43
C PRO A 372 4.74 -14.45 -3.56
N ARG A 373 3.59 -15.00 -3.99
CA ARG A 373 2.27 -14.78 -3.38
C ARG A 373 1.68 -16.06 -2.83
N ILE A 374 0.91 -15.92 -1.79
CA ILE A 374 -0.05 -16.92 -1.31
C ILE A 374 -1.44 -16.30 -1.27
N ASP A 375 -2.47 -17.09 -1.05
CA ASP A 375 -3.82 -16.61 -0.81
C ASP A 375 -4.40 -17.18 0.49
N LYS A 376 -5.61 -16.77 0.81
CA LYS A 376 -6.31 -17.19 2.02
C LYS A 376 -6.53 -18.71 2.09
N SER A 377 -6.64 -19.41 0.97
CA SER A 377 -6.80 -20.86 0.93
C SER A 377 -5.54 -21.60 1.40
N VAL A 378 -4.36 -21.10 1.00
CA VAL A 378 -3.07 -21.62 1.46
C VAL A 378 -2.90 -21.35 2.96
N ILE A 379 -3.30 -20.17 3.43
CA ILE A 379 -3.25 -19.82 4.87
C ILE A 379 -4.16 -20.77 5.67
N GLU A 380 -5.40 -20.99 5.25
CA GLU A 380 -6.34 -21.90 5.92
C GLU A 380 -5.79 -23.32 6.04
N GLN A 381 -5.05 -23.78 5.03
CA GLN A 381 -4.44 -25.11 5.02
C GLN A 381 -3.27 -25.25 6.00
N TYR A 382 -2.50 -24.19 6.23
CA TYR A 382 -1.24 -24.22 7.01
C TYR A 382 -1.24 -23.28 8.23
N LYS A 383 -2.40 -22.86 8.74
CA LYS A 383 -2.56 -21.88 9.82
C LYS A 383 -2.16 -22.36 11.21
N GLU A 384 -2.05 -23.68 11.43
CA GLU A 384 -1.79 -24.23 12.74
C GLU A 384 -0.44 -23.78 13.32
N ASP A 385 -0.44 -23.41 14.60
CA ASP A 385 0.74 -22.93 15.33
C ASP A 385 1.36 -21.63 14.78
N ILE A 386 0.52 -20.75 14.20
CA ILE A 386 0.91 -19.46 13.64
C ILE A 386 0.23 -18.32 14.42
N ILE A 387 1.01 -17.26 14.69
CA ILE A 387 0.52 -15.95 15.13
C ILE A 387 0.53 -15.02 13.92
N VAL A 388 -0.49 -14.17 13.78
CA VAL A 388 -0.61 -13.23 12.66
C VAL A 388 -0.64 -11.79 13.16
N LEU A 389 0.17 -10.93 12.53
CA LEU A 389 0.15 -9.49 12.70
C LEU A 389 -0.42 -8.87 11.44
N SER A 390 -1.25 -7.82 11.58
CA SER A 390 -1.97 -7.22 10.44
C SER A 390 -1.10 -6.49 9.42
N GLY A 391 0.20 -6.40 9.67
CA GLY A 391 1.17 -5.83 8.74
C GLY A 391 1.25 -4.29 8.78
N ASN A 392 2.05 -3.76 7.87
CA ASN A 392 2.29 -2.31 7.69
C ASN A 392 1.14 -1.64 6.91
N LEU A 393 1.36 -0.43 6.34
CA LEU A 393 0.36 0.27 5.50
C LEU A 393 -0.06 -0.51 4.23
N TYR A 394 0.73 -1.52 3.83
CA TYR A 394 0.40 -2.44 2.72
C TYR A 394 -0.27 -3.73 3.22
N GLY A 395 -0.50 -3.89 4.51
CA GLY A 395 -1.32 -4.96 5.09
C GLY A 395 -2.77 -4.87 4.65
N GLU A 396 -3.51 -5.98 4.69
CA GLU A 396 -4.88 -6.03 4.16
C GLU A 396 -5.79 -5.00 4.82
N ILE A 397 -5.75 -4.90 6.16
CA ILE A 397 -6.63 -4.02 6.92
C ILE A 397 -6.25 -2.56 6.69
N SER A 398 -4.98 -2.20 6.85
CA SER A 398 -4.49 -0.83 6.67
C SER A 398 -4.72 -0.32 5.25
N SER A 399 -4.44 -1.16 4.25
CA SER A 399 -4.67 -0.83 2.84
C SER A 399 -6.15 -0.62 2.52
N LYS A 400 -7.04 -1.44 3.10
CA LYS A 400 -8.50 -1.28 2.93
C LYS A 400 -9.02 -0.02 3.62
N ILE A 401 -8.54 0.33 4.82
CA ILE A 401 -8.88 1.60 5.49
C ILE A 401 -8.51 2.79 4.60
N LEU A 402 -7.34 2.78 4.00
CA LEU A 402 -6.83 3.91 3.21
C LEU A 402 -7.44 4.02 1.81
N ASN A 403 -7.72 2.89 1.15
CA ASN A 403 -7.94 2.86 -0.30
C ASN A 403 -9.30 2.29 -0.73
N ILE A 404 -10.03 1.59 0.15
CA ILE A 404 -11.28 0.91 -0.21
C ILE A 404 -12.43 1.39 0.66
N GLY A 405 -12.37 1.13 1.97
CA GLY A 405 -13.40 1.53 2.92
C GLY A 405 -13.28 0.78 4.25
N GLU A 406 -13.78 1.41 5.32
CA GLU A 406 -13.73 0.83 6.67
C GLU A 406 -14.56 -0.45 6.76
N LYS A 407 -15.69 -0.54 6.07
CA LYS A 407 -16.52 -1.74 6.05
C LYS A 407 -15.76 -2.95 5.50
N GLN A 408 -15.03 -2.79 4.40
CA GLN A 408 -14.21 -3.85 3.82
C GLN A 408 -13.00 -4.18 4.70
N ALA A 409 -12.46 -3.20 5.41
CA ALA A 409 -11.42 -3.43 6.42
C ALA A 409 -11.97 -4.22 7.62
N GLU A 410 -13.18 -3.93 8.10
CA GLU A 410 -13.88 -4.72 9.13
C GLU A 410 -14.10 -6.17 8.71
N GLU A 411 -14.54 -6.40 7.47
CA GLU A 411 -14.72 -7.75 6.92
C GLU A 411 -13.39 -8.54 6.93
N ALA A 412 -12.28 -7.86 6.66
CA ALA A 412 -10.95 -8.47 6.76
C ALA A 412 -10.58 -8.79 8.22
N VAL A 413 -10.79 -7.88 9.17
CA VAL A 413 -10.57 -8.14 10.61
C VAL A 413 -11.36 -9.37 11.06
N ILE A 414 -12.65 -9.44 10.71
CA ILE A 414 -13.53 -10.57 11.06
C ILE A 414 -12.98 -11.88 10.48
N TRP A 415 -12.53 -11.87 9.23
CA TRP A 415 -11.96 -13.07 8.61
C TRP A 415 -10.69 -13.54 9.34
N TRP A 416 -9.73 -12.64 9.60
CA TRP A 416 -8.48 -12.99 10.29
C TRP A 416 -8.73 -13.46 11.71
N GLN A 417 -9.58 -12.76 12.47
CA GLN A 417 -9.95 -13.15 13.83
C GLN A 417 -10.64 -14.53 13.86
N ARG A 418 -11.52 -14.82 12.91
CA ARG A 418 -12.17 -16.12 12.80
C ARG A 418 -11.17 -17.26 12.56
N GLN A 419 -10.08 -17.00 11.81
CA GLN A 419 -9.09 -18.02 11.49
C GLN A 419 -8.08 -18.25 12.64
N PHE A 420 -7.71 -17.19 13.36
CA PHE A 420 -6.60 -17.24 14.31
C PHE A 420 -7.01 -16.92 15.77
N GLY A 421 -8.20 -16.43 16.02
CA GLY A 421 -8.67 -16.12 17.38
C GLY A 421 -7.73 -15.16 18.10
N ASP A 422 -7.26 -15.56 19.29
CA ASP A 422 -6.33 -14.80 20.13
C ASP A 422 -4.88 -14.75 19.58
N ASP A 423 -4.60 -15.43 18.49
CA ASP A 423 -3.30 -15.39 17.80
C ASP A 423 -3.29 -14.37 16.65
N PHE A 424 -4.34 -13.55 16.50
CA PHE A 424 -4.40 -12.44 15.57
C PHE A 424 -4.26 -11.10 16.30
N TYR A 425 -3.35 -10.23 15.82
CA TYR A 425 -3.07 -8.92 16.41
C TYR A 425 -3.14 -7.81 15.37
N LEU A 426 -3.69 -6.66 15.77
CA LEU A 426 -3.65 -5.44 14.97
C LEU A 426 -2.32 -4.72 15.22
N GLU A 427 -1.53 -4.57 14.16
CA GLU A 427 -0.18 -4.02 14.20
C GLU A 427 -0.21 -2.52 13.96
N MET A 428 0.35 -1.76 14.89
CA MET A 428 0.47 -0.30 14.84
C MET A 428 1.91 0.12 14.63
N MET A 429 2.12 1.12 13.75
CA MET A 429 3.42 1.71 13.46
C MET A 429 3.39 3.23 13.59
N GLN A 430 4.53 3.83 13.94
CA GLN A 430 4.66 5.29 14.07
C GLN A 430 5.99 5.78 13.46
N HIS A 431 6.02 5.93 12.12
CA HIS A 431 7.13 6.53 11.38
C HIS A 431 6.86 8.01 11.03
N ASN A 432 6.03 8.69 11.81
CA ASN A 432 5.65 10.09 11.61
C ASN A 432 4.96 10.36 10.26
N GLN A 433 4.17 9.41 9.76
CA GLN A 433 3.37 9.53 8.56
C GLN A 433 1.90 9.83 8.91
N GLU A 434 1.25 10.62 8.06
CA GLU A 434 -0.17 10.95 8.23
C GLU A 434 -1.06 9.73 7.97
N ASP A 435 -0.68 8.90 6.97
CA ASP A 435 -1.36 7.64 6.65
C ASP A 435 -1.41 6.70 7.85
N GLU A 436 -0.29 6.57 8.58
CA GLU A 436 -0.22 5.75 9.81
C GLU A 436 -1.09 6.31 10.92
N ARG A 437 -1.13 7.63 11.10
CA ARG A 437 -2.00 8.25 12.11
C ARG A 437 -3.47 7.92 11.86
N ARG A 438 -3.92 8.04 10.60
CA ARG A 438 -5.28 7.69 10.19
C ARG A 438 -5.59 6.21 10.41
N VAL A 439 -4.71 5.33 9.96
CA VAL A 439 -4.85 3.87 10.18
C VAL A 439 -4.90 3.56 11.67
N ASN A 440 -3.99 4.10 12.47
CA ASN A 440 -3.91 3.84 13.90
C ASN A 440 -5.18 4.29 14.65
N GLN A 441 -5.81 5.39 14.26
CA GLN A 441 -7.10 5.81 14.80
C GLN A 441 -8.19 4.77 14.57
N THR A 442 -8.31 4.29 13.32
CA THR A 442 -9.29 3.25 12.99
C THR A 442 -8.96 1.91 13.66
N LEU A 443 -7.68 1.53 13.75
CA LEU A 443 -7.27 0.29 14.44
C LEU A 443 -7.62 0.29 15.93
N LYS A 444 -7.55 1.45 16.62
CA LYS A 444 -8.04 1.57 18.00
C LYS A 444 -9.54 1.26 18.12
N VAL A 445 -10.34 1.81 17.19
CA VAL A 445 -11.79 1.54 17.14
C VAL A 445 -12.05 0.06 16.88
N PHE A 446 -11.32 -0.53 15.91
CA PHE A 446 -11.46 -1.95 15.58
C PHE A 446 -11.03 -2.87 16.72
N SER A 447 -9.94 -2.54 17.42
CA SER A 447 -9.50 -3.26 18.61
C SER A 447 -10.60 -3.36 19.66
N GLN A 448 -11.25 -2.25 19.98
CA GLN A 448 -12.35 -2.20 20.94
C GLN A 448 -13.59 -2.94 20.43
N LYS A 449 -13.96 -2.71 19.16
CA LYS A 449 -15.17 -3.29 18.54
C LYS A 449 -15.09 -4.81 18.42
N PHE A 450 -13.96 -5.32 17.99
CA PHE A 450 -13.75 -6.75 17.69
C PHE A 450 -12.99 -7.49 18.79
N GLN A 451 -12.56 -6.80 19.85
CA GLN A 451 -11.76 -7.37 20.94
C GLN A 451 -10.48 -8.03 20.45
N VAL A 452 -9.80 -7.41 19.45
CA VAL A 452 -8.51 -7.81 18.93
C VAL A 452 -7.43 -6.92 19.51
N LYS A 453 -6.36 -7.53 20.05
CA LYS A 453 -5.29 -6.80 20.73
C LYS A 453 -4.43 -6.00 19.76
N LEU A 454 -4.01 -4.81 20.19
CA LEU A 454 -3.05 -3.95 19.51
C LEU A 454 -1.62 -4.36 19.88
N ILE A 455 -0.69 -4.27 18.93
CA ILE A 455 0.75 -4.39 19.17
C ILE A 455 1.52 -3.29 18.43
N ALA A 456 2.64 -2.87 19.00
CA ALA A 456 3.52 -1.86 18.42
C ALA A 456 4.72 -2.52 17.71
N THR A 457 4.99 -2.11 16.48
CA THR A 457 6.16 -2.52 15.72
C THR A 457 6.81 -1.34 15.00
N ASN A 458 7.97 -1.56 14.36
CA ASN A 458 8.66 -0.51 13.61
C ASN A 458 9.07 -0.89 12.17
N ASN A 459 8.79 -2.09 11.69
CA ASN A 459 9.13 -2.51 10.32
C ASN A 459 10.57 -2.14 9.89
N ASN A 460 11.57 -2.77 10.54
CA ASN A 460 12.97 -2.36 10.45
C ASN A 460 13.65 -2.89 9.18
N TYR A 461 14.39 -2.01 8.49
CA TYR A 461 15.17 -2.30 7.29
C TYR A 461 16.67 -2.00 7.43
N TYR A 462 17.09 -1.27 8.47
CA TYR A 462 18.47 -0.95 8.78
C TYR A 462 18.66 -0.75 10.29
N CYS A 463 19.91 -0.91 10.79
CA CYS A 463 20.17 -0.90 12.24
C CYS A 463 20.23 0.50 12.83
N GLU A 464 20.99 1.41 12.23
CA GLU A 464 21.21 2.75 12.75
C GLU A 464 20.52 3.78 11.83
N LYS A 465 20.07 4.91 12.36
CA LYS A 465 19.37 5.94 11.58
C LYS A 465 20.20 6.48 10.43
N GLU A 466 21.50 6.52 10.60
CA GLU A 466 22.47 6.97 9.60
C GLU A 466 22.56 6.05 8.38
N ASP A 467 22.15 4.78 8.51
CA ASP A 467 22.14 3.81 7.42
C ASP A 467 21.02 4.06 6.40
N ALA A 468 20.09 4.96 6.68
CA ALA A 468 18.97 5.29 5.81
C ALA A 468 19.39 5.63 4.38
N ASN A 469 20.51 6.36 4.21
CA ASN A 469 21.05 6.70 2.89
C ASN A 469 21.60 5.47 2.14
N ALA A 470 22.29 4.56 2.83
CA ALA A 470 22.79 3.31 2.25
C ALA A 470 21.64 2.40 1.82
N HIS A 471 20.58 2.34 2.65
CA HIS A 471 19.36 1.62 2.34
C HIS A 471 18.64 2.21 1.10
N ASP A 472 18.51 3.53 0.99
CA ASP A 472 17.91 4.19 -0.17
C ASP A 472 18.68 3.90 -1.47
N ILE A 473 20.02 3.86 -1.42
CA ILE A 473 20.86 3.43 -2.55
C ILE A 473 20.58 1.97 -2.91
N LEU A 474 20.42 1.09 -1.92
CA LEU A 474 20.09 -0.33 -2.15
C LEU A 474 18.76 -0.48 -2.90
N LEU A 475 17.73 0.29 -2.53
CA LEU A 475 16.45 0.32 -3.23
C LEU A 475 16.59 0.84 -4.66
N CYS A 476 17.43 1.85 -4.89
CA CYS A 476 17.73 2.32 -6.25
C CYS A 476 18.40 1.22 -7.11
N VAL A 477 19.32 0.44 -6.54
CA VAL A 477 19.95 -0.70 -7.22
C VAL A 477 18.91 -1.76 -7.59
N LYS A 478 17.99 -2.08 -6.65
CA LYS A 478 16.90 -3.03 -6.88
C LYS A 478 16.04 -2.66 -8.08
N ASP A 479 15.65 -1.39 -8.19
CA ASP A 479 14.67 -0.93 -9.17
C ASP A 479 15.33 -0.37 -10.45
N GLY A 480 16.68 -0.32 -10.52
CA GLY A 480 17.42 0.28 -11.63
C GLY A 480 17.24 1.80 -11.75
N GLU A 481 16.94 2.46 -10.64
CA GLU A 481 16.65 3.89 -10.57
C GLU A 481 17.83 4.72 -10.06
N LYS A 482 17.75 6.03 -10.26
CA LYS A 482 18.75 6.97 -9.72
C LYS A 482 18.24 7.57 -8.41
N GLN A 483 19.12 7.75 -7.45
CA GLN A 483 18.78 8.39 -6.18
C GLN A 483 18.21 9.82 -6.36
N ALA A 484 18.63 10.53 -7.42
CA ALA A 484 18.08 11.84 -7.77
C ALA A 484 16.62 11.81 -8.27
N THR A 485 16.08 10.63 -8.66
CA THR A 485 14.67 10.50 -8.99
C THR A 485 13.84 10.68 -7.72
N PRO A 486 12.83 11.57 -7.69
CA PRO A 486 12.02 11.80 -6.50
C PRO A 486 11.30 10.54 -6.02
N ILE A 487 11.23 10.34 -4.70
CA ILE A 487 10.41 9.27 -4.10
C ILE A 487 8.94 9.62 -4.25
N GLY A 488 8.12 8.67 -4.71
CA GLY A 488 6.69 8.87 -4.92
C GLY A 488 6.06 7.78 -5.77
N ARG A 489 4.84 8.02 -6.23
CA ARG A 489 4.07 7.11 -7.08
C ARG A 489 3.84 7.71 -8.47
N GLY A 490 3.77 6.86 -9.48
CA GLY A 490 3.49 7.24 -10.85
C GLY A 490 4.74 7.52 -11.69
N ARG A 491 4.51 8.02 -12.91
CA ARG A 491 5.58 8.24 -13.89
C ARG A 491 6.53 9.38 -13.45
N GLY A 492 7.83 9.09 -13.40
CA GLY A 492 8.86 10.05 -13.01
C GLY A 492 9.20 10.02 -11.52
N TYR A 493 8.61 9.08 -10.78
CA TYR A 493 8.93 8.81 -9.38
C TYR A 493 9.51 7.41 -9.23
N ARG A 494 10.26 7.19 -8.14
CA ARG A 494 10.77 5.89 -7.73
C ARG A 494 10.21 5.45 -6.39
N TYR A 495 10.33 4.16 -6.09
CA TYR A 495 10.08 3.65 -4.75
C TYR A 495 11.19 4.09 -3.79
N GLY A 496 10.84 4.34 -2.54
CA GLY A 496 11.74 4.65 -1.44
C GLY A 496 10.95 4.83 -0.15
N LEU A 497 11.62 4.72 1.00
CA LEU A 497 10.98 5.01 2.28
C LEU A 497 10.76 6.52 2.43
N PRO A 498 9.63 6.95 3.01
CA PRO A 498 9.27 8.38 3.07
C PRO A 498 10.15 9.20 4.03
N ASN A 499 10.82 8.54 4.98
CA ASN A 499 11.71 9.16 5.96
C ASN A 499 12.71 8.14 6.52
N GLN A 500 13.49 8.54 7.54
CA GLN A 500 14.57 7.74 8.13
C GLN A 500 14.16 6.99 9.41
N GLU A 501 12.87 6.77 9.65
CA GLU A 501 12.38 6.19 10.91
C GLU A 501 12.31 4.65 10.92
N TYR A 502 12.80 3.97 9.89
CA TYR A 502 12.75 2.51 9.73
C TYR A 502 13.98 1.78 10.27
N TYR A 503 14.70 2.41 11.22
CA TYR A 503 15.85 1.82 11.90
C TYR A 503 15.44 1.01 13.14
N PHE A 504 16.35 0.17 13.62
CA PHE A 504 16.15 -0.65 14.82
C PHE A 504 16.19 0.22 16.08
N LYS A 505 15.01 0.73 16.50
CA LYS A 505 14.85 1.63 17.66
C LYS A 505 15.11 0.95 18.98
N SER A 506 15.50 1.70 20.00
CA SER A 506 15.59 1.22 21.37
C SER A 506 14.22 0.92 21.99
N SER A 507 14.20 0.15 23.08
CA SER A 507 12.96 -0.08 23.85
C SER A 507 12.38 1.22 24.38
N GLU A 508 13.23 2.13 24.82
CA GLU A 508 12.84 3.45 25.33
C GLU A 508 12.21 4.31 24.24
N ASP A 509 12.81 4.33 23.03
CA ASP A 509 12.24 5.06 21.89
C ASP A 509 10.85 4.52 21.53
N MET A 510 10.68 3.21 21.50
CA MET A 510 9.39 2.58 21.19
C MET A 510 8.35 2.85 22.28
N LYS A 511 8.71 2.73 23.56
CA LYS A 511 7.83 3.11 24.69
C LYS A 511 7.43 4.57 24.63
N PHE A 512 8.35 5.47 24.27
CA PHE A 512 8.04 6.88 24.10
C PHE A 512 7.09 7.15 22.95
N LEU A 513 7.28 6.49 21.80
CA LEU A 513 6.41 6.62 20.62
C LEU A 513 4.98 6.16 20.90
N PHE A 514 4.82 5.11 21.71
CA PHE A 514 3.52 4.50 22.02
C PHE A 514 3.01 4.82 23.44
N LYS A 515 3.52 5.87 24.09
CA LYS A 515 3.12 6.26 25.45
C LYS A 515 1.60 6.50 25.62
N ASP A 516 0.94 6.93 24.54
CA ASP A 516 -0.50 7.19 24.50
C ASP A 516 -1.34 5.91 24.20
N ILE A 517 -0.67 4.78 23.97
CA ILE A 517 -1.27 3.47 23.67
C ILE A 517 -0.39 2.37 24.33
N PRO A 518 -0.23 2.41 25.66
CA PRO A 518 0.72 1.53 26.35
C PRO A 518 0.41 0.04 26.18
N GLU A 519 -0.87 -0.32 26.01
CA GLU A 519 -1.29 -1.69 25.72
C GLU A 519 -0.63 -2.28 24.46
N ALA A 520 -0.31 -1.46 23.45
CA ALA A 520 0.35 -1.94 22.25
C ALA A 520 1.79 -2.42 22.50
N ILE A 521 2.45 -1.90 23.54
CA ILE A 521 3.77 -2.37 24.00
C ILE A 521 3.60 -3.58 24.94
N ILE A 522 2.67 -3.48 25.91
CA ILE A 522 2.46 -4.50 26.93
C ILE A 522 2.05 -5.85 26.32
N ASN A 523 1.20 -5.83 25.29
CA ASN A 523 0.74 -7.05 24.61
C ASN A 523 1.85 -7.82 23.87
N ILE A 524 3.02 -7.23 23.63
CA ILE A 524 4.16 -7.90 23.00
C ILE A 524 4.63 -9.07 23.86
N GLN A 525 4.60 -8.93 25.20
CA GLN A 525 5.01 -10.00 26.10
C GLN A 525 4.17 -11.26 25.92
N GLU A 526 2.87 -11.13 25.63
CA GLU A 526 2.01 -12.29 25.35
C GLU A 526 2.48 -13.07 24.11
N ILE A 527 2.90 -12.38 23.06
CA ILE A 527 3.44 -13.03 21.85
C ILE A 527 4.75 -13.75 22.18
N ILE A 528 5.64 -13.10 22.96
CA ILE A 528 6.89 -13.71 23.40
C ILE A 528 6.61 -14.99 24.19
N ASP A 529 5.62 -14.99 25.07
CA ASP A 529 5.26 -16.14 25.91
C ASP A 529 4.63 -17.29 25.11
N LYS A 530 3.85 -16.98 24.06
CA LYS A 530 3.23 -17.97 23.15
C LYS A 530 4.24 -18.70 22.27
N VAL A 531 5.44 -18.16 22.07
CA VAL A 531 6.46 -18.76 21.22
C VAL A 531 7.34 -19.71 22.05
N GLU A 532 7.47 -20.95 21.60
CA GLU A 532 8.37 -21.94 22.16
C GLU A 532 9.75 -21.86 21.48
N GLU A 533 10.82 -22.14 22.24
CA GLU A 533 12.14 -22.34 21.65
C GLU A 533 12.23 -23.72 20.99
N PHE A 534 12.70 -23.80 19.77
CA PHE A 534 12.85 -25.05 19.04
C PHE A 534 14.17 -25.15 18.30
N GLU A 535 14.58 -26.41 18.01
CA GLU A 535 15.79 -26.71 17.25
C GLU A 535 15.50 -26.80 15.76
N LEU A 536 16.26 -26.03 14.95
CA LEU A 536 16.30 -26.18 13.50
C LEU A 536 17.39 -27.14 13.03
N ALA A 537 18.48 -27.26 13.80
CA ALA A 537 19.49 -28.25 13.54
C ALA A 537 18.91 -29.66 13.76
N ARG A 538 19.25 -30.57 12.90
CA ARG A 538 18.87 -31.99 12.99
C ARG A 538 20.05 -32.87 12.60
N ASP A 539 19.99 -34.13 12.96
CA ASP A 539 20.91 -35.12 12.48
C ASP A 539 20.89 -35.26 10.96
N VAL A 540 21.99 -35.73 10.40
CA VAL A 540 22.07 -35.95 8.96
C VAL A 540 21.00 -36.94 8.54
N LEU A 541 20.05 -36.49 7.74
CA LEU A 541 19.07 -37.36 7.09
C LEU A 541 19.70 -37.91 5.82
N LEU A 542 20.01 -39.19 5.84
CA LEU A 542 20.34 -39.90 4.62
C LEU A 542 19.03 -40.27 3.92
N PRO A 543 18.94 -40.08 2.59
CA PRO A 543 17.76 -40.52 1.85
C PRO A 543 17.59 -42.03 2.00
N GLU A 544 16.40 -42.47 2.39
CA GLU A 544 16.01 -43.87 2.31
C GLU A 544 15.89 -44.28 0.85
N PHE A 545 16.79 -45.16 0.42
CA PHE A 545 16.72 -45.75 -0.90
C PHE A 545 15.90 -47.04 -0.85
N LYS A 546 14.76 -47.06 -1.55
CA LYS A 546 13.93 -48.28 -1.62
C LYS A 546 14.55 -49.24 -2.63
N ILE A 547 15.23 -50.27 -2.12
CA ILE A 547 15.74 -51.36 -2.94
C ILE A 547 14.63 -52.35 -3.32
N PRO A 548 14.69 -53.00 -4.51
CA PRO A 548 13.77 -54.07 -4.89
C PRO A 548 13.79 -55.22 -3.86
N SER A 549 12.64 -55.86 -3.70
CA SER A 549 12.47 -56.92 -2.67
C SER A 549 13.41 -58.10 -2.79
N GLU A 550 13.87 -58.39 -4.03
CA GLU A 550 14.83 -59.45 -4.34
C GLU A 550 16.26 -59.21 -3.78
N PHE A 551 16.55 -57.95 -3.44
CA PHE A 551 17.85 -57.59 -2.80
C PHE A 551 17.73 -57.35 -1.30
N LYS A 552 16.54 -57.52 -0.69
CA LYS A 552 16.36 -57.37 0.75
C LYS A 552 16.86 -58.61 1.47
N HIS A 553 17.69 -58.41 2.50
CA HIS A 553 18.16 -59.47 3.41
C HIS A 553 17.35 -59.47 4.70
N GLU A 554 17.16 -60.62 5.33
CA GLU A 554 16.46 -60.77 6.62
C GLU A 554 17.08 -59.91 7.74
N GLU A 555 18.39 -59.64 7.67
CA GLU A 555 19.12 -58.86 8.65
C GLU A 555 19.18 -57.33 8.32
N ASP A 556 18.57 -56.89 7.23
CA ASP A 556 18.58 -55.47 6.83
C ASP A 556 17.93 -54.56 7.87
N ASP A 557 16.95 -55.02 8.63
CA ASP A 557 16.33 -54.28 9.72
C ASP A 557 17.25 -53.98 10.88
N HIS A 558 18.34 -54.78 11.04
CA HIS A 558 19.31 -54.61 12.11
C HIS A 558 20.53 -53.77 11.73
N ASP A 559 20.88 -53.70 10.44
CA ASP A 559 22.06 -52.97 9.95
C ASP A 559 21.70 -51.74 9.08
N GLY A 560 20.42 -51.40 9.01
CA GLY A 560 19.92 -50.25 8.25
C GLY A 560 19.92 -50.46 6.73
N GLY A 561 19.75 -51.72 6.26
CA GLY A 561 19.62 -52.05 4.84
C GLY A 561 20.95 -52.15 4.08
N LYS A 562 22.09 -52.04 4.76
CA LYS A 562 23.43 -51.93 4.13
C LYS A 562 23.79 -53.11 3.23
N ARG A 563 23.37 -54.33 3.53
CA ARG A 563 23.67 -55.49 2.71
C ARG A 563 22.87 -55.45 1.40
N GLY A 564 21.60 -55.28 1.48
CA GLY A 564 20.71 -55.20 0.33
C GLY A 564 21.02 -54.03 -0.58
N GLU A 565 21.33 -52.88 -0.02
CA GLU A 565 21.75 -51.70 -0.79
C GLU A 565 23.07 -51.94 -1.53
N ASN A 566 24.06 -52.58 -0.90
CA ASN A 566 25.32 -52.92 -1.52
C ASN A 566 25.15 -53.95 -2.64
N ASP A 567 24.31 -54.95 -2.48
CA ASP A 567 24.06 -55.96 -3.51
C ASP A 567 23.27 -55.36 -4.69
N TYR A 568 22.32 -54.48 -4.42
CA TYR A 568 21.63 -53.76 -5.48
C TYR A 568 22.54 -52.77 -6.22
N LEU A 569 23.42 -52.09 -5.52
CA LEU A 569 24.42 -51.22 -6.13
C LEU A 569 25.38 -52.02 -7.03
N ARG A 570 25.85 -53.23 -6.61
CA ARG A 570 26.66 -54.11 -7.42
C ARG A 570 25.93 -54.60 -8.68
N TYR A 571 24.64 -54.84 -8.56
CA TYR A 571 23.80 -55.21 -9.69
C TYR A 571 23.67 -54.08 -10.73
N LEU A 572 23.57 -52.84 -10.26
CA LEU A 572 23.44 -51.67 -11.12
C LEU A 572 24.77 -51.25 -11.82
N THR A 573 25.93 -51.62 -11.23
CA THR A 573 27.28 -51.29 -11.77
C THR A 573 27.83 -52.43 -12.59
#